data_3b1351957a2668b3b11ed12073bd4674
#
_entry.id   3b1351957a2668b3b11ed12073bd4674
#
_cell.length_a   1.000
_cell.length_b   1.000
_cell.length_c   1.000
_cell.angle_alpha   90.00
_cell.angle_beta   90.00
_cell.angle_gamma   90.00
#
_symmetry.space_group_name_H-M   'P 1'
#
loop_
_entity.id
_entity.type
_entity.pdbx_description
1 polymer ?
#
loop_
_entity_poly.entity_id
_entity_poly.type
_entity_poly.pdbx_seq_one_letter_code
_entity_poly.pdbx_strand_id
1 'polypeptide(L)'
;MQGFPYVFLDATYCKAHVGHRIVSQAIVVAVGVAADGRREVLGFDVGDSENEGFWTSFLRSLKTRGLDGVKLVMSDAHTGLKKAIGTVFQGAGWQRCRVHFMRNVLAVVPRGSQEMVASIIRTIFAQPDREHIEKQFCEVAMMLGRFHLKVAAILVDAQPDLLAFAGFPRRHWRQIWSTNPLERVNKEIKRRTNVVGVFPNAAALLRLAGSVLIEQHDEWEAGERRYFSEASMLELATMNNPIEVIDEAVILPELATA
;
A
#
# COMPACT_ATOMS: atom_id res chain seq x y z
N MET A 1 2.90 -3.01 -25.29
CA MET A 1 2.09 -2.55 -24.14
C MET A 1 3.05 -2.15 -23.04
N GLN A 2 2.82 -1.00 -22.42
CA GLN A 2 3.67 -0.51 -21.33
C GLN A 2 3.25 -1.23 -20.04
N GLY A 3 4.15 -2.02 -19.43
CA GLY A 3 3.87 -2.71 -18.17
C GLY A 3 3.91 -1.75 -16.99
N PHE A 4 3.16 -2.07 -15.93
CA PHE A 4 3.12 -1.30 -14.66
C PHE A 4 3.64 -2.16 -13.51
N PRO A 5 4.97 -2.24 -13.30
CA PRO A 5 5.53 -3.10 -12.26
C PRO A 5 5.10 -2.74 -10.84
N TYR A 6 4.73 -1.49 -10.58
CA TYR A 6 4.27 -1.04 -9.26
C TYR A 6 2.85 -0.49 -9.33
N VAL A 7 1.99 -0.96 -8.43
CA VAL A 7 0.61 -0.46 -8.28
C VAL A 7 0.36 -0.07 -6.84
N PHE A 8 -0.10 1.16 -6.63
CA PHE A 8 -0.53 1.69 -5.32
C PHE A 8 -2.05 1.69 -5.27
N LEU A 9 -2.60 1.14 -4.20
CA LEU A 9 -4.04 1.10 -3.94
C LEU A 9 -4.33 1.76 -2.59
N ASP A 10 -5.34 2.60 -2.56
CA ASP A 10 -5.82 3.21 -1.32
C ASP A 10 -7.30 3.53 -1.41
N ALA A 11 -7.95 3.73 -0.27
CA ALA A 11 -9.35 4.06 -0.16
C ALA A 11 -9.58 5.28 0.74
N THR A 12 -10.40 6.20 0.29
CA THR A 12 -10.81 7.37 1.05
C THR A 12 -12.33 7.37 1.23
N TYR A 13 -12.80 7.60 2.47
CA TYR A 13 -14.22 7.51 2.80
C TYR A 13 -14.93 8.87 2.76
N CYS A 14 -16.08 8.89 2.10
CA CYS A 14 -16.98 10.04 2.02
C CYS A 14 -18.42 9.61 2.29
N LYS A 15 -19.27 10.56 2.71
CA LYS A 15 -20.68 10.30 2.96
C LYS A 15 -21.52 10.54 1.70
N ALA A 16 -22.36 9.58 1.34
CA ALA A 16 -23.30 9.71 0.23
C ALA A 16 -24.66 9.09 0.58
N HIS A 17 -25.70 9.57 -0.08
CA HIS A 17 -27.01 8.91 -0.02
C HIS A 17 -27.01 7.65 -0.88
N VAL A 18 -27.46 6.54 -0.27
CA VAL A 18 -27.78 5.29 -0.96
C VAL A 18 -29.21 4.94 -0.58
N GLY A 19 -30.14 5.07 -1.53
CA GLY A 19 -31.56 5.05 -1.24
C GLY A 19 -31.95 6.22 -0.31
N HIS A 20 -32.56 5.91 0.83
CA HIS A 20 -32.96 6.91 1.83
C HIS A 20 -32.02 7.05 3.04
N ARG A 21 -30.78 6.50 2.95
CA ARG A 21 -29.81 6.48 4.05
C ARG A 21 -28.51 7.16 3.65
N ILE A 22 -27.89 7.83 4.62
CA ILE A 22 -26.52 8.33 4.49
C ILE A 22 -25.58 7.21 4.91
N VAL A 23 -24.72 6.77 3.99
CA VAL A 23 -23.74 5.72 4.23
C VAL A 23 -22.33 6.23 3.93
N SER A 24 -21.34 5.60 4.54
CA SER A 24 -19.93 5.82 4.20
C SER A 24 -19.63 5.03 2.94
N GLN A 25 -19.19 5.73 1.89
CA GLN A 25 -18.75 5.13 0.63
C GLN A 25 -17.25 5.32 0.50
N ALA A 26 -16.53 4.29 0.08
CA ALA A 26 -15.12 4.39 -0.23
C ALA A 26 -14.91 4.85 -1.67
N ILE A 27 -14.07 5.85 -1.86
CA ILE A 27 -13.45 6.15 -3.14
C ILE A 27 -12.15 5.36 -3.16
N VAL A 28 -12.07 4.34 -4.00
CA VAL A 28 -10.86 3.56 -4.21
C VAL A 28 -10.09 4.11 -5.40
N VAL A 29 -8.77 4.22 -5.26
CA VAL A 29 -7.89 4.78 -6.28
C VAL A 29 -6.75 3.82 -6.54
N ALA A 30 -6.44 3.58 -7.80
CA ALA A 30 -5.28 2.86 -8.27
C ALA A 30 -4.33 3.79 -9.04
N VAL A 31 -3.09 3.86 -8.61
CA VAL A 31 -2.01 4.56 -9.30
C VAL A 31 -0.93 3.56 -9.66
N GLY A 32 -0.51 3.55 -10.91
CA GLY A 32 0.58 2.73 -11.40
C GLY A 32 1.87 3.52 -11.62
N VAL A 33 2.98 2.83 -11.57
CA VAL A 33 4.24 3.33 -12.10
C VAL A 33 4.59 2.48 -13.32
N ALA A 34 4.66 3.14 -14.46
CA ALA A 34 4.97 2.53 -15.73
C ALA A 34 6.46 2.12 -15.84
N ALA A 35 6.78 1.26 -16.80
CA ALA A 35 8.14 0.76 -17.01
C ALA A 35 9.18 1.87 -17.27
N ASP A 36 8.73 3.05 -17.74
CA ASP A 36 9.58 4.23 -17.92
C ASP A 36 9.76 5.09 -16.66
N GLY A 37 9.14 4.69 -15.53
CA GLY A 37 9.20 5.37 -14.25
C GLY A 37 8.20 6.51 -14.06
N ARG A 38 7.27 6.75 -14.98
CA ARG A 38 6.19 7.73 -14.82
C ARG A 38 5.05 7.17 -13.99
N ARG A 39 4.33 8.06 -13.31
CA ARG A 39 3.11 7.68 -12.56
C ARG A 39 1.87 7.99 -13.38
N GLU A 40 0.89 7.10 -13.30
CA GLU A 40 -0.38 7.24 -13.97
C GLU A 40 -1.54 6.83 -13.05
N VAL A 41 -2.66 7.55 -13.13
CA VAL A 41 -3.91 7.11 -12.51
C VAL A 41 -4.48 5.99 -13.37
N LEU A 42 -4.45 4.77 -12.87
CA LEU A 42 -4.95 3.59 -13.58
C LEU A 42 -6.47 3.48 -13.53
N GLY A 43 -7.06 3.99 -12.47
CA GLY A 43 -8.50 3.99 -12.28
C GLY A 43 -8.93 4.32 -10.87
N PHE A 44 -10.22 4.51 -10.74
CA PHE A 44 -10.90 4.76 -9.48
C PHE A 44 -12.33 4.27 -9.55
N ASP A 45 -12.93 4.02 -8.39
CA ASP A 45 -14.33 3.61 -8.27
C ASP A 45 -14.89 4.02 -6.91
N VAL A 46 -16.22 3.97 -6.76
CA VAL A 46 -16.92 4.25 -5.50
C VAL A 46 -17.74 3.04 -5.11
N GLY A 47 -17.50 2.52 -3.90
CA GLY A 47 -18.22 1.35 -3.43
C GLY A 47 -17.90 1.00 -1.98
N ASP A 48 -18.15 -0.27 -1.64
CA ASP A 48 -17.85 -0.82 -0.33
C ASP A 48 -16.47 -1.47 -0.33
N SER A 49 -15.49 -0.76 0.21
CA SER A 49 -14.09 -1.24 0.28
C SER A 49 -13.86 -2.39 1.26
N GLU A 50 -14.83 -2.71 2.10
CA GLU A 50 -14.76 -3.87 3.00
C GLU A 50 -15.08 -5.19 2.26
N ASN A 51 -15.63 -5.10 1.05
CA ASN A 51 -16.07 -6.25 0.26
C ASN A 51 -14.95 -6.75 -0.68
N GLU A 52 -14.51 -8.00 -0.50
CA GLU A 52 -13.55 -8.67 -1.38
C GLU A 52 -14.02 -8.70 -2.85
N GLY A 53 -15.32 -8.92 -3.08
CA GLY A 53 -15.92 -8.96 -4.42
C GLY A 53 -15.81 -7.61 -5.13
N PHE A 54 -15.98 -6.50 -4.41
CA PHE A 54 -15.80 -5.15 -4.95
C PHE A 54 -14.35 -4.94 -5.41
N TRP A 55 -13.36 -5.26 -4.56
CA TRP A 55 -11.94 -5.17 -4.92
C TRP A 55 -11.58 -6.06 -6.11
N THR A 56 -12.08 -7.31 -6.10
CA THR A 56 -11.83 -8.25 -7.21
C THR A 56 -12.37 -7.70 -8.53
N SER A 57 -13.59 -7.15 -8.54
CA SER A 57 -14.19 -6.55 -9.72
C SER A 57 -13.41 -5.33 -10.20
N PHE A 58 -13.03 -4.44 -9.27
CA PHE A 58 -12.22 -3.27 -9.58
C PHE A 58 -10.88 -3.64 -10.21
N LEU A 59 -10.10 -4.54 -9.58
CA LEU A 59 -8.80 -4.98 -10.08
C LEU A 59 -8.90 -5.71 -11.42
N ARG A 60 -9.95 -6.53 -11.63
CA ARG A 60 -10.22 -7.17 -12.93
C ARG A 60 -10.52 -6.13 -14.01
N SER A 61 -11.26 -5.07 -13.69
CA SER A 61 -11.53 -3.99 -14.65
C SER A 61 -10.24 -3.29 -15.09
N LEU A 62 -9.28 -3.08 -14.18
CA LEU A 62 -7.97 -2.53 -14.53
C LEU A 62 -7.22 -3.46 -15.50
N LYS A 63 -7.22 -4.77 -15.20
CA LYS A 63 -6.57 -5.78 -16.04
C LYS A 63 -7.19 -5.86 -17.45
N THR A 64 -8.52 -5.81 -17.54
CA THR A 64 -9.25 -5.81 -18.81
C THR A 64 -8.91 -4.56 -19.66
N ARG A 65 -8.62 -3.43 -19.01
CA ARG A 65 -8.19 -2.19 -19.68
C ARG A 65 -6.70 -2.16 -20.04
N GLY A 66 -5.95 -3.23 -19.79
CA GLY A 66 -4.56 -3.38 -20.20
C GLY A 66 -3.52 -3.26 -19.10
N LEU A 67 -3.91 -3.25 -17.82
CA LEU A 67 -2.96 -3.31 -16.73
C LEU A 67 -2.25 -4.66 -16.73
N ASP A 68 -0.94 -4.65 -16.96
CA ASP A 68 -0.09 -5.85 -17.01
C ASP A 68 1.29 -5.61 -16.38
N GLY A 69 2.05 -6.70 -16.17
CA GLY A 69 3.42 -6.65 -15.67
C GLY A 69 3.56 -6.24 -14.21
N VAL A 70 2.48 -6.37 -13.40
CA VAL A 70 2.49 -6.00 -11.99
C VAL A 70 3.42 -6.93 -11.20
N LYS A 71 4.44 -6.35 -10.56
CA LYS A 71 5.40 -7.05 -9.71
C LYS A 71 5.12 -6.83 -8.22
N LEU A 72 4.66 -5.63 -7.84
CA LEU A 72 4.36 -5.30 -6.44
C LEU A 72 3.13 -4.42 -6.33
N VAL A 73 2.23 -4.78 -5.43
CA VAL A 73 1.07 -3.97 -5.06
C VAL A 73 1.25 -3.42 -3.65
N MET A 74 1.16 -2.11 -3.49
CA MET A 74 1.23 -1.42 -2.20
C MET A 74 -0.16 -0.99 -1.75
N SER A 75 -0.56 -1.40 -0.53
CA SER A 75 -1.84 -0.98 0.06
C SER A 75 -1.83 -0.99 1.58
N ASP A 76 -2.91 -0.53 2.19
CA ASP A 76 -3.18 -0.81 3.61
C ASP A 76 -3.57 -2.29 3.81
N ALA A 77 -3.45 -2.75 5.05
CA ALA A 77 -3.79 -4.11 5.42
C ALA A 77 -5.31 -4.27 5.53
N HIS A 78 -5.91 -4.72 4.46
CA HIS A 78 -7.31 -5.09 4.39
C HIS A 78 -7.44 -6.51 3.83
N THR A 79 -8.09 -7.40 4.59
CA THR A 79 -8.14 -8.84 4.26
C THR A 79 -8.77 -9.10 2.88
N GLY A 80 -9.89 -8.45 2.56
CA GLY A 80 -10.56 -8.58 1.27
C GLY A 80 -9.70 -8.08 0.10
N LEU A 81 -8.98 -6.97 0.30
CA LEU A 81 -8.06 -6.44 -0.71
C LEU A 81 -6.86 -7.37 -0.93
N LYS A 82 -6.24 -7.88 0.14
CA LYS A 82 -5.12 -8.83 0.02
C LYS A 82 -5.52 -10.08 -0.78
N LYS A 83 -6.69 -10.65 -0.50
CA LYS A 83 -7.23 -11.80 -1.25
C LYS A 83 -7.50 -11.46 -2.72
N ALA A 84 -8.10 -10.31 -2.99
CA ALA A 84 -8.36 -9.84 -4.35
C ALA A 84 -7.05 -9.66 -5.14
N ILE A 85 -6.00 -9.09 -4.54
CA ILE A 85 -4.67 -8.94 -5.15
C ILE A 85 -4.12 -10.31 -5.53
N GLY A 86 -4.08 -11.28 -4.60
CA GLY A 86 -3.58 -12.63 -4.86
C GLY A 86 -4.35 -13.36 -5.96
N THR A 87 -5.67 -13.12 -6.06
CA THR A 87 -6.52 -13.72 -7.10
C THR A 87 -6.30 -13.10 -8.48
N VAL A 88 -6.16 -11.77 -8.57
CA VAL A 88 -6.12 -11.05 -9.85
C VAL A 88 -4.70 -10.88 -10.38
N PHE A 89 -3.74 -10.59 -9.52
CA PHE A 89 -2.33 -10.37 -9.86
C PHE A 89 -1.46 -11.54 -9.39
N GLN A 90 -1.72 -12.72 -9.93
CA GLN A 90 -0.94 -13.92 -9.60
C GLN A 90 0.55 -13.70 -9.88
N GLY A 91 1.39 -14.01 -8.90
CA GLY A 91 2.84 -13.79 -8.96
C GLY A 91 3.30 -12.36 -8.61
N ALA A 92 2.39 -11.43 -8.32
CA ALA A 92 2.75 -10.13 -7.76
C ALA A 92 2.91 -10.23 -6.24
N GLY A 93 3.93 -9.53 -5.68
CA GLY A 93 4.05 -9.35 -4.24
C GLY A 93 3.03 -8.35 -3.71
N TRP A 94 2.78 -8.46 -2.43
CA TRP A 94 2.00 -7.46 -1.72
C TRP A 94 2.84 -6.80 -0.62
N GLN A 95 2.93 -5.48 -0.68
CA GLN A 95 3.60 -4.65 0.32
C GLN A 95 2.57 -3.96 1.19
N ARG A 96 2.56 -4.29 2.47
CA ARG A 96 1.78 -3.58 3.48
C ARG A 96 2.34 -2.19 3.70
N CYS A 97 1.49 -1.17 3.63
CA CYS A 97 1.89 0.21 3.86
C CYS A 97 2.51 0.39 5.26
N ARG A 98 3.79 0.77 5.31
CA ARG A 98 4.54 0.99 6.54
C ARG A 98 3.92 2.05 7.45
N VAL A 99 3.33 3.09 6.87
CA VAL A 99 2.73 4.20 7.63
C VAL A 99 1.49 3.72 8.38
N HIS A 100 0.60 2.99 7.69
CA HIS A 100 -0.60 2.40 8.29
C HIS A 100 -0.23 1.31 9.30
N PHE A 101 0.76 0.47 8.99
CA PHE A 101 1.29 -0.51 9.92
C PHE A 101 1.77 0.15 11.22
N MET A 102 2.60 1.20 11.15
CA MET A 102 3.07 1.92 12.33
C MET A 102 1.91 2.49 13.14
N ARG A 103 0.90 3.07 12.49
CA ARG A 103 -0.31 3.57 13.16
C ARG A 103 -1.04 2.47 13.92
N ASN A 104 -1.20 1.29 13.30
CA ASN A 104 -1.86 0.14 13.92
C ASN A 104 -1.08 -0.39 15.12
N VAL A 105 0.25 -0.48 15.03
CA VAL A 105 1.11 -0.86 16.15
C VAL A 105 0.98 0.14 17.31
N LEU A 106 1.07 1.44 17.02
CA LEU A 106 1.03 2.46 18.07
C LEU A 106 -0.35 2.57 18.74
N ALA A 107 -1.41 2.14 18.09
CA ALA A 107 -2.76 2.09 18.67
C ALA A 107 -2.87 1.12 19.87
N VAL A 108 -2.01 0.08 19.91
CA VAL A 108 -1.98 -0.91 21.01
C VAL A 108 -0.89 -0.62 22.06
N VAL A 109 -0.13 0.46 21.88
CA VAL A 109 0.96 0.88 22.77
C VAL A 109 0.51 2.04 23.67
N PRO A 110 0.78 2.00 24.99
CA PRO A 110 0.53 3.14 25.88
C PRO A 110 1.22 4.41 25.38
N ARG A 111 0.55 5.56 25.51
CA ARG A 111 1.03 6.85 24.97
C ARG A 111 2.48 7.17 25.34
N GLY A 112 2.87 6.92 26.60
CA GLY A 112 4.23 7.20 27.10
C GLY A 112 5.33 6.35 26.43
N SER A 113 4.97 5.21 25.82
CA SER A 113 5.93 4.30 25.16
C SER A 113 5.90 4.39 23.62
N GLN A 114 4.96 5.14 23.04
CA GLN A 114 4.75 5.17 21.59
C GLN A 114 5.97 5.65 20.82
N GLU A 115 6.63 6.71 21.28
CA GLU A 115 7.80 7.26 20.59
C GLU A 115 8.98 6.30 20.63
N MET A 116 9.21 5.66 21.77
CA MET A 116 10.25 4.64 21.94
C MET A 116 9.99 3.45 21.00
N VAL A 117 8.79 2.88 21.01
CA VAL A 117 8.42 1.76 20.13
C VAL A 117 8.53 2.15 18.68
N ALA A 118 8.06 3.32 18.29
CA ALA A 118 8.18 3.82 16.92
C ALA A 118 9.65 3.98 16.49
N SER A 119 10.52 4.48 17.37
CA SER A 119 11.94 4.65 17.09
C SER A 119 12.64 3.30 16.90
N ILE A 120 12.33 2.32 17.73
CA ILE A 120 12.87 0.96 17.62
C ILE A 120 12.42 0.33 16.28
N ILE A 121 11.14 0.37 15.93
CA ILE A 121 10.64 -0.20 14.66
C ILE A 121 11.24 0.51 13.44
N ARG A 122 11.48 1.82 13.49
CA ARG A 122 12.10 2.57 12.38
C ARG A 122 13.50 2.06 12.05
N THR A 123 14.24 1.47 13.00
CA THR A 123 15.59 0.93 12.77
C THR A 123 15.59 -0.20 11.75
N ILE A 124 14.50 -0.98 11.63
CA ILE A 124 14.34 -2.03 10.62
C ILE A 124 14.50 -1.46 9.21
N PHE A 125 13.90 -0.30 8.95
CA PHE A 125 13.87 0.34 7.63
C PHE A 125 15.11 1.21 7.34
N ALA A 126 16.01 1.34 8.31
CA ALA A 126 17.25 2.10 8.16
C ALA A 126 18.42 1.25 7.65
N GLN A 127 18.22 -0.05 7.48
CA GLN A 127 19.24 -1.00 7.12
C GLN A 127 19.67 -0.88 5.64
N PRO A 128 20.91 -1.25 5.30
CA PRO A 128 21.45 -1.06 3.96
C PRO A 128 20.95 -2.06 2.92
N ASP A 129 20.64 -3.28 3.32
CA ASP A 129 20.24 -4.39 2.45
C ASP A 129 19.25 -5.32 3.13
N ARG A 130 18.77 -6.33 2.39
CA ARG A 130 17.77 -7.28 2.82
C ARG A 130 18.21 -8.11 4.04
N GLU A 131 19.42 -8.64 4.02
CA GLU A 131 19.95 -9.48 5.11
C GLU A 131 19.97 -8.71 6.43
N HIS A 132 20.46 -7.47 6.41
CA HIS A 132 20.46 -6.60 7.60
C HIS A 132 19.04 -6.22 8.04
N ILE A 133 18.10 -6.03 7.11
CA ILE A 133 16.68 -5.78 7.44
C ILE A 133 16.11 -6.98 8.18
N GLU A 134 16.27 -8.19 7.67
CA GLU A 134 15.74 -9.43 8.27
C GLU A 134 16.32 -9.66 9.66
N LYS A 135 17.64 -9.51 9.80
CA LYS A 135 18.31 -9.60 11.11
C LYS A 135 17.79 -8.56 12.09
N GLN A 136 17.74 -7.28 11.67
CA GLN A 136 17.25 -6.20 12.53
C GLN A 136 15.77 -6.39 12.90
N PHE A 137 14.97 -6.94 11.99
CA PHE A 137 13.58 -7.27 12.28
C PHE A 137 13.47 -8.29 13.41
N CYS A 138 14.23 -9.38 13.37
CA CYS A 138 14.27 -10.38 14.44
C CYS A 138 14.70 -9.78 15.78
N GLU A 139 15.77 -8.97 15.79
CA GLU A 139 16.25 -8.30 17.01
C GLU A 139 15.18 -7.36 17.60
N VAL A 140 14.49 -6.58 16.77
CA VAL A 140 13.40 -5.69 17.17
C VAL A 140 12.22 -6.47 17.72
N ALA A 141 11.81 -7.57 17.05
CA ALA A 141 10.70 -8.41 17.50
C ALA A 141 11.00 -9.05 18.86
N MET A 142 12.20 -9.59 19.05
CA MET A 142 12.64 -10.14 20.34
C MET A 142 12.72 -9.07 21.44
N MET A 143 13.28 -7.91 21.15
CA MET A 143 13.37 -6.79 22.09
C MET A 143 11.98 -6.33 22.55
N LEU A 144 11.08 -6.08 21.62
CA LEU A 144 9.72 -5.62 21.91
C LEU A 144 8.88 -6.72 22.58
N GLY A 145 9.16 -7.99 22.30
CA GLY A 145 8.52 -9.14 22.94
C GLY A 145 8.69 -9.18 24.46
N ARG A 146 9.78 -8.63 24.99
CA ARG A 146 10.04 -8.58 26.45
C ARG A 146 9.13 -7.60 27.20
N PHE A 147 8.65 -6.55 26.53
CA PHE A 147 7.89 -5.46 27.17
C PHE A 147 6.51 -5.23 26.54
N HIS A 148 6.33 -5.63 25.27
CA HIS A 148 5.14 -5.39 24.46
C HIS A 148 4.79 -6.61 23.61
N LEU A 149 4.38 -7.72 24.23
CA LEU A 149 4.05 -8.99 23.54
C LEU A 149 3.09 -8.81 22.35
N LYS A 150 2.05 -7.96 22.51
CA LYS A 150 1.10 -7.68 21.40
C LYS A 150 1.78 -7.04 20.21
N VAL A 151 2.76 -6.16 20.43
CA VAL A 151 3.52 -5.51 19.35
C VAL A 151 4.39 -6.51 18.63
N ALA A 152 5.08 -7.38 19.36
CA ALA A 152 5.89 -8.44 18.77
C ALA A 152 5.05 -9.39 17.92
N ALA A 153 3.88 -9.80 18.40
CA ALA A 153 2.95 -10.64 17.63
C ALA A 153 2.49 -9.96 16.33
N ILE A 154 2.12 -8.66 16.38
CA ILE A 154 1.74 -7.88 15.20
C ILE A 154 2.91 -7.75 14.21
N LEU A 155 4.15 -7.60 14.70
CA LEU A 155 5.34 -7.54 13.86
C LEU A 155 5.55 -8.86 13.14
N VAL A 156 5.59 -9.98 13.86
CA VAL A 156 5.83 -11.32 13.31
C VAL A 156 4.77 -11.67 12.24
N ASP A 157 3.49 -11.45 12.55
CA ASP A 157 2.40 -11.68 11.59
C ASP A 157 2.55 -10.85 10.30
N ALA A 158 3.06 -9.62 10.43
CA ALA A 158 3.20 -8.72 9.30
C ALA A 158 4.52 -8.89 8.52
N GLN A 159 5.48 -9.66 9.00
CA GLN A 159 6.84 -9.73 8.45
C GLN A 159 6.87 -9.93 6.93
N PRO A 160 6.22 -10.95 6.33
CA PRO A 160 6.32 -11.19 4.90
C PRO A 160 5.78 -10.02 4.07
N ASP A 161 4.69 -9.43 4.52
CA ASP A 161 4.00 -8.36 3.83
C ASP A 161 4.66 -6.98 4.05
N LEU A 162 5.28 -6.80 5.20
CA LEU A 162 5.94 -5.55 5.59
C LEU A 162 7.33 -5.40 4.95
N LEU A 163 8.02 -6.52 4.71
CA LEU A 163 9.37 -6.57 4.16
C LEU A 163 9.42 -6.92 2.67
N ALA A 164 8.30 -7.07 1.99
CA ALA A 164 8.24 -7.41 0.57
C ALA A 164 9.06 -6.44 -0.31
N PHE A 165 9.15 -5.16 0.07
CA PHE A 165 9.96 -4.15 -0.63
C PHE A 165 11.44 -4.49 -0.71
N ALA A 166 11.98 -5.26 0.23
CA ALA A 166 13.41 -5.57 0.33
C ALA A 166 13.94 -6.44 -0.83
N GLY A 167 13.05 -7.14 -1.54
CA GLY A 167 13.38 -7.87 -2.77
C GLY A 167 13.52 -7.00 -4.02
N PHE A 168 13.29 -5.69 -3.92
CA PHE A 168 13.31 -4.74 -5.04
C PHE A 168 14.56 -3.85 -5.00
N PRO A 169 14.89 -3.11 -6.10
CA PRO A 169 16.05 -2.24 -6.15
C PRO A 169 16.09 -1.28 -4.95
N ARG A 170 17.24 -1.16 -4.31
CA ARG A 170 17.43 -0.32 -3.10
C ARG A 170 16.97 1.13 -3.29
N ARG A 171 17.13 1.66 -4.50
CA ARG A 171 16.73 3.02 -4.86
C ARG A 171 15.22 3.23 -4.84
N HIS A 172 14.43 2.15 -4.97
CA HIS A 172 12.97 2.18 -4.96
C HIS A 172 12.36 2.11 -3.56
N TRP A 173 13.06 1.56 -2.57
CA TRP A 173 12.52 1.22 -1.25
C TRP A 173 11.70 2.34 -0.61
N ARG A 174 12.24 3.57 -0.60
CA ARG A 174 11.57 4.72 0.02
C ARG A 174 10.23 5.07 -0.61
N GLN A 175 10.06 4.76 -1.88
CA GLN A 175 8.83 5.01 -2.62
C GLN A 175 7.82 3.87 -2.55
N ILE A 176 8.30 2.59 -2.39
CA ILE A 176 7.41 1.41 -2.47
C ILE A 176 7.01 0.83 -1.11
N TRP A 177 7.60 1.23 -0.01
CA TRP A 177 7.23 0.73 1.33
C TRP A 177 5.98 1.39 1.93
N SER A 178 5.35 2.32 1.24
CA SER A 178 4.15 3.03 1.71
C SER A 178 3.29 3.52 0.55
N THR A 179 2.04 3.86 0.84
CA THR A 179 1.09 4.48 -0.10
C THR A 179 1.20 6.01 -0.16
N ASN A 180 2.32 6.59 0.25
CA ASN A 180 2.56 8.04 0.23
C ASN A 180 2.22 8.73 -1.10
N PRO A 181 2.44 8.12 -2.29
CA PRO A 181 2.01 8.74 -3.56
C PRO A 181 0.53 9.08 -3.61
N LEU A 182 -0.30 8.27 -2.92
CA LEU A 182 -1.75 8.48 -2.86
C LEU A 182 -2.19 9.43 -1.73
N GLU A 183 -1.36 9.68 -0.71
CA GLU A 183 -1.74 10.55 0.40
C GLU A 183 -2.08 11.98 -0.05
N ARG A 184 -1.29 12.55 -0.97
CA ARG A 184 -1.55 13.88 -1.52
C ARG A 184 -2.85 13.93 -2.31
N VAL A 185 -3.08 12.93 -3.14
CA VAL A 185 -4.30 12.75 -3.95
C VAL A 185 -5.51 12.61 -3.03
N ASN A 186 -5.44 11.73 -2.03
CA ASN A 186 -6.50 11.52 -1.07
C ASN A 186 -6.79 12.76 -0.21
N LYS A 187 -5.77 13.54 0.16
CA LYS A 187 -5.97 14.83 0.84
C LYS A 187 -6.73 15.81 -0.04
N GLU A 188 -6.42 15.87 -1.33
CA GLU A 188 -7.10 16.76 -2.26
C GLU A 188 -8.56 16.32 -2.50
N ILE A 189 -8.79 15.02 -2.70
CA ILE A 189 -10.14 14.46 -2.76
C ILE A 189 -10.93 14.83 -1.49
N LYS A 190 -10.35 14.59 -0.30
CA LYS A 190 -11.00 14.94 0.99
C LYS A 190 -11.24 16.43 1.13
N ARG A 191 -10.31 17.28 0.75
CA ARG A 191 -10.48 18.72 0.80
C ARG A 191 -11.69 19.18 0.01
N ARG A 192 -11.90 18.66 -1.20
CA ARG A 192 -13.04 19.01 -2.06
C ARG A 192 -14.33 18.34 -1.60
N THR A 193 -14.30 17.09 -1.18
CA THR A 193 -15.49 16.37 -0.73
C THR A 193 -16.01 16.89 0.61
N ASN A 194 -15.14 17.37 1.51
CA ASN A 194 -15.55 17.95 2.80
C ASN A 194 -16.38 19.24 2.65
N VAL A 195 -16.20 20.00 1.58
CA VAL A 195 -17.01 21.19 1.28
C VAL A 195 -18.46 20.79 1.00
N VAL A 196 -18.68 19.66 0.36
CA VAL A 196 -20.03 19.15 0.04
C VAL A 196 -20.66 18.48 1.27
N GLY A 197 -19.88 17.82 2.10
CA GLY A 197 -20.28 17.11 3.30
C GLY A 197 -20.96 15.77 3.01
N VAL A 198 -22.17 15.78 2.42
CA VAL A 198 -22.91 14.55 2.05
C VAL A 198 -23.30 14.64 0.58
N PHE A 199 -22.91 13.65 -0.19
CA PHE A 199 -23.22 13.57 -1.62
C PHE A 199 -24.64 13.05 -1.88
N PRO A 200 -25.34 13.55 -2.91
CA PRO A 200 -26.70 13.08 -3.22
C PRO A 200 -26.73 11.62 -3.67
N ASN A 201 -25.64 11.10 -4.22
CA ASN A 201 -25.47 9.69 -4.63
C ASN A 201 -24.01 9.36 -4.91
N ALA A 202 -23.70 8.07 -5.07
CA ALA A 202 -22.36 7.59 -5.41
C ALA A 202 -21.84 8.14 -6.75
N ALA A 203 -22.71 8.34 -7.75
CA ALA A 203 -22.33 8.89 -9.04
C ALA A 203 -21.84 10.35 -8.96
N ALA A 204 -22.44 11.16 -8.08
CA ALA A 204 -21.98 12.54 -7.84
C ALA A 204 -20.61 12.55 -7.14
N LEU A 205 -20.41 11.64 -6.19
CA LEU A 205 -19.12 11.44 -5.52
C LEU A 205 -18.05 11.00 -6.51
N LEU A 206 -18.38 10.04 -7.39
CA LEU A 206 -17.48 9.53 -8.43
C LEU A 206 -17.05 10.66 -9.40
N ARG A 207 -17.98 11.53 -9.82
CA ARG A 207 -17.66 12.65 -10.72
C ARG A 207 -16.69 13.64 -10.07
N LEU A 208 -16.90 14.01 -8.79
CA LEU A 208 -15.98 14.92 -8.12
C LEU A 208 -14.61 14.28 -7.90
N ALA A 209 -14.56 13.02 -7.48
CA ALA A 209 -13.29 12.31 -7.35
C ALA A 209 -12.57 12.20 -8.70
N GLY A 210 -13.31 11.91 -9.76
CA GLY A 210 -12.79 11.83 -11.12
C GLY A 210 -12.17 13.14 -11.61
N SER A 211 -12.80 14.30 -11.37
CA SER A 211 -12.21 15.58 -11.76
C SER A 211 -10.86 15.84 -11.07
N VAL A 212 -10.75 15.51 -9.77
CA VAL A 212 -9.49 15.64 -9.03
C VAL A 212 -8.41 14.72 -9.58
N LEU A 213 -8.79 13.48 -9.92
CA LEU A 213 -7.85 12.48 -10.41
C LEU A 213 -7.39 12.76 -11.83
N ILE A 214 -8.24 13.33 -12.69
CA ILE A 214 -7.88 13.80 -14.04
C ILE A 214 -6.88 14.96 -13.92
N GLU A 215 -7.17 15.99 -13.12
CA GLU A 215 -6.24 17.10 -12.88
C GLU A 215 -4.87 16.59 -12.41
N GLN A 216 -4.87 15.60 -11.49
CA GLN A 216 -3.62 15.04 -10.99
C GLN A 216 -2.87 14.20 -12.04
N HIS A 217 -3.61 13.48 -12.88
CA HIS A 217 -3.02 12.70 -13.99
C HIS A 217 -2.34 13.63 -15.00
N ASP A 218 -3.05 14.67 -15.43
CA ASP A 218 -2.55 15.68 -16.36
C ASP A 218 -1.30 16.40 -15.79
N GLU A 219 -1.31 16.72 -14.48
CA GLU A 219 -0.14 17.30 -13.79
C GLU A 219 1.08 16.35 -13.85
N TRP A 220 0.85 15.05 -13.67
CA TRP A 220 1.94 14.07 -13.73
C TRP A 220 2.42 13.80 -15.14
N GLU A 221 1.53 13.81 -16.13
CA GLU A 221 1.86 13.63 -17.55
C GLU A 221 2.65 14.82 -18.10
N ALA A 222 2.23 16.04 -17.77
CA ALA A 222 2.91 17.25 -18.16
C ALA A 222 4.25 17.47 -17.44
N GLY A 223 4.46 16.80 -16.31
CA GLY A 223 5.66 16.94 -15.48
C GLY A 223 6.87 16.25 -16.10
N GLU A 224 8.00 16.96 -16.18
CA GLU A 224 9.27 16.38 -16.64
C GLU A 224 9.85 15.36 -15.64
N ARG A 225 9.50 15.47 -14.36
CA ARG A 225 10.06 14.65 -13.29
C ARG A 225 9.38 13.29 -13.20
N ARG A 226 10.13 12.24 -13.52
CA ARG A 226 9.69 10.86 -13.30
C ARG A 226 9.69 10.49 -11.82
N TYR A 227 8.84 9.54 -11.45
CA TYR A 227 8.77 9.01 -10.08
C TYR A 227 9.99 8.13 -9.78
N PHE A 228 10.38 7.28 -10.74
CA PHE A 228 11.65 6.57 -10.74
C PHE A 228 12.48 6.95 -11.97
N SER A 229 13.81 6.92 -11.84
CA SER A 229 14.70 7.14 -12.99
C SER A 229 14.65 5.93 -13.93
N GLU A 230 14.84 6.16 -15.25
CA GLU A 230 14.92 5.07 -16.23
C GLU A 230 15.97 4.02 -15.86
N ALA A 231 17.13 4.46 -15.40
CA ALA A 231 18.21 3.56 -15.00
C ALA A 231 17.81 2.63 -13.85
N SER A 232 17.01 3.11 -12.87
CA SER A 232 16.54 2.27 -11.78
C SER A 232 15.41 1.34 -12.20
N MET A 233 14.59 1.73 -13.18
CA MET A 233 13.56 0.86 -13.76
C MET A 233 14.18 -0.23 -14.65
N LEU A 234 15.30 0.06 -15.32
CA LEU A 234 16.05 -0.94 -16.06
C LEU A 234 16.66 -1.99 -15.11
N GLU A 235 17.19 -1.57 -13.96
CA GLU A 235 17.63 -2.48 -12.90
C GLU A 235 16.51 -3.43 -12.48
N LEU A 236 15.30 -2.93 -12.24
CA LEU A 236 14.12 -3.74 -11.94
C LEU A 236 13.77 -4.72 -13.06
N ALA A 237 13.91 -4.31 -14.33
CA ALA A 237 13.60 -5.16 -15.48
C ALA A 237 14.55 -6.35 -15.64
N THR A 238 15.82 -6.20 -15.21
CA THR A 238 16.84 -7.25 -15.26
C THR A 238 16.78 -8.21 -14.07
N MET A 239 16.05 -7.88 -13.00
CA MET A 239 15.89 -8.75 -11.83
C MET A 239 15.00 -9.94 -12.15
N ASN A 240 15.55 -11.14 -11.97
CA ASN A 240 14.79 -12.38 -11.99
C ASN A 240 13.96 -12.49 -10.71
N ASN A 241 12.64 -12.42 -10.87
CA ASN A 241 11.63 -12.62 -9.83
C ASN A 241 11.98 -11.97 -8.46
N PRO A 242 11.71 -10.67 -8.25
CA PRO A 242 12.06 -9.96 -7.03
C PRO A 242 11.33 -10.47 -5.79
N ILE A 243 10.35 -11.37 -5.97
CA ILE A 243 9.56 -11.96 -4.90
C ILE A 243 10.09 -13.37 -4.67
N GLU A 244 11.20 -13.51 -3.97
CA GLU A 244 11.47 -14.75 -3.26
C GLU A 244 10.47 -14.87 -2.11
N VAL A 245 9.77 -16.00 -2.06
CA VAL A 245 8.97 -16.38 -0.90
C VAL A 245 9.91 -16.29 0.30
N ILE A 246 9.60 -15.43 1.25
CA ILE A 246 10.29 -15.40 2.54
C ILE A 246 9.99 -16.77 3.13
N ASP A 247 11.01 -17.61 3.23
CA ASP A 247 10.87 -18.95 3.75
C ASP A 247 10.28 -18.85 5.15
N GLU A 248 9.13 -19.49 5.39
CA GLU A 248 8.43 -19.48 6.70
C GLU A 248 9.32 -20.00 7.85
N ALA A 249 10.50 -20.55 7.52
CA ALA A 249 11.44 -21.14 8.44
C ALA A 249 12.24 -20.15 9.33
N VAL A 250 12.09 -18.84 9.17
CA VAL A 250 12.66 -17.82 10.10
C VAL A 250 11.66 -17.42 11.19
N ILE A 251 10.71 -18.28 11.51
CA ILE A 251 9.83 -18.11 12.66
C ILE A 251 10.64 -18.43 13.92
N LEU A 252 10.79 -17.43 14.77
CA LEU A 252 11.45 -17.49 16.07
C LEU A 252 10.93 -18.68 16.90
N PRO A 253 11.73 -19.73 17.18
CA PRO A 253 11.24 -20.90 17.90
C PRO A 253 10.98 -20.66 19.40
N GLU A 254 11.26 -19.49 19.94
CA GLU A 254 11.22 -19.23 21.40
C GLU A 254 10.06 -18.36 21.89
N LEU A 255 9.20 -17.81 21.04
CA LEU A 255 8.02 -17.05 21.49
C LEU A 255 6.77 -17.92 21.75
N ALA A 256 6.85 -19.23 21.53
CA ALA A 256 5.73 -20.17 21.70
C ALA A 256 5.62 -20.80 23.11
N THR A 257 6.55 -20.49 24.00
CA THR A 257 6.57 -21.08 25.37
C THR A 257 6.82 -20.01 26.44
N ALA A 258 5.87 -19.09 26.62
CA ALA A 258 5.78 -18.26 27.82
C ALA A 258 4.31 -17.87 28.08
#